data_f6ebaab5f7791108df3fa39fab745694
#
_entry.id   f6ebaab5f7791108df3fa39fab745694
#
_cell.length_a   1.000
_cell.length_b   1.000
_cell.length_c   1.000
_cell.angle_alpha   90.00
_cell.angle_beta   90.00
_cell.angle_gamma   90.00
#
_symmetry.space_group_name_H-M   'P 1'
#
loop_
_entity.id
_entity.type
_entity.pdbx_description
1 polymer ?
#
loop_
_entity_poly.entity_id
_entity_poly.type
_entity_poly.pdbx_seq_one_letter_code
_entity_poly.pdbx_strand_id
1 'polypeptide(L)'
;MSKASLVLVAVLGLPVFIFTALFGPSAFKLVFHRRPPERFLIPAGYSGWVRIDFRHKDAPPLPMEDGRLLLKLNEQGTLETSTDPQSGHGKDDFFYYSDERRTPLSSAGVCKGGMIWQVETMVDGRTSTPFARFFVGTEDQYRREVDPTGKWPVCQ
;
A
#
# COMPACT_ATOMS: atom_id res chain seq x y z
N MET A 1 -4.15 29.14 42.19
CA MET A 1 -4.12 27.77 41.71
C MET A 1 -4.08 26.85 42.92
N SER A 2 -5.00 25.89 43.02
CA SER A 2 -5.05 24.96 44.15
C SER A 2 -3.92 23.94 44.05
N LYS A 3 -3.44 23.43 45.22
CA LYS A 3 -2.38 22.40 45.26
C LYS A 3 -2.76 21.15 44.42
N ALA A 4 -4.05 20.82 44.33
CA ALA A 4 -4.58 19.73 43.50
C ALA A 4 -4.42 19.96 42.00
N SER A 5 -4.59 21.19 41.52
CA SER A 5 -4.38 21.54 40.10
C SER A 5 -2.90 21.44 39.70
N LEU A 6 -2.00 21.78 40.59
CA LEU A 6 -0.56 21.67 40.32
C LEU A 6 -0.10 20.21 40.24
N VAL A 7 -0.63 19.32 41.11
CA VAL A 7 -0.32 17.90 41.09
C VAL A 7 -0.87 17.24 39.82
N LEU A 8 -2.07 17.58 39.40
CA LEU A 8 -2.67 17.04 38.17
C LEU A 8 -1.88 17.38 36.91
N VAL A 9 -1.39 18.62 36.80
CA VAL A 9 -0.52 19.05 35.67
C VAL A 9 0.82 18.33 35.69
N ALA A 10 1.41 18.09 36.87
CA ALA A 10 2.65 17.35 36.99
C ALA A 10 2.51 15.86 36.62
N VAL A 11 1.40 15.23 37.00
CA VAL A 11 1.16 13.77 36.77
C VAL A 11 0.81 13.52 35.30
N LEU A 12 0.07 14.40 34.62
CA LEU A 12 -0.29 14.24 33.21
C LEU A 12 0.75 14.83 32.24
N GLY A 13 1.45 15.89 32.64
CA GLY A 13 2.47 16.53 31.80
C GLY A 13 3.79 15.78 31.71
N LEU A 14 4.18 15.11 32.81
CA LEU A 14 5.46 14.37 32.88
C LEU A 14 5.54 13.22 31.86
N PRO A 15 4.56 12.31 31.75
CA PRO A 15 4.62 11.22 30.76
C PRO A 15 4.59 11.71 29.31
N VAL A 16 3.88 12.81 29.02
CA VAL A 16 3.89 13.42 27.66
C VAL A 16 5.27 14.00 27.34
N PHE A 17 5.90 14.67 28.31
CA PHE A 17 7.23 15.25 28.10
C PHE A 17 8.31 14.17 27.96
N ILE A 18 8.23 13.08 28.73
CA ILE A 18 9.15 11.95 28.62
C ILE A 18 8.96 11.22 27.27
N PHE A 19 7.71 11.04 26.83
CA PHE A 19 7.44 10.42 25.55
C PHE A 19 7.99 11.23 24.37
N THR A 20 7.79 12.55 24.36
CA THR A 20 8.36 13.43 23.33
C THR A 20 9.88 13.53 23.39
N ALA A 21 10.49 13.46 24.57
CA ALA A 21 11.94 13.50 24.73
C ALA A 21 12.62 12.17 24.31
N LEU A 22 11.98 11.02 24.57
CA LEU A 22 12.54 9.72 24.24
C LEU A 22 12.32 9.29 22.78
N PHE A 23 11.17 9.68 22.18
CA PHE A 23 10.82 9.27 20.82
C PHE A 23 11.01 10.37 19.79
N GLY A 24 11.21 11.59 20.21
CA GLY A 24 11.56 12.74 19.40
C GLY A 24 10.61 13.01 18.20
N PRO A 25 10.90 14.02 17.38
CA PRO A 25 10.08 14.37 16.20
C PRO A 25 10.09 13.28 15.11
N SER A 26 11.00 12.31 15.19
CA SER A 26 11.10 11.19 14.23
C SER A 26 9.95 10.21 14.35
N ALA A 27 9.49 9.89 15.57
CA ALA A 27 8.35 8.98 15.79
C ALA A 27 7.04 9.63 15.33
N PHE A 28 6.90 10.95 15.52
CA PHE A 28 5.74 11.70 15.05
C PHE A 28 5.66 11.72 13.52
N LYS A 29 6.79 11.85 12.81
CA LYS A 29 6.86 11.76 11.35
C LYS A 29 6.46 10.38 10.84
N LEU A 30 6.84 9.31 11.53
CA LEU A 30 6.52 7.94 11.11
C LEU A 30 5.01 7.65 11.14
N VAL A 31 4.30 8.17 12.14
CA VAL A 31 2.86 7.95 12.32
C VAL A 31 2.01 8.80 11.37
N PHE A 32 2.51 9.98 10.95
CA PHE A 32 1.75 10.93 10.12
C PHE A 32 2.33 11.14 8.72
N HIS A 33 3.29 10.33 8.30
CA HIS A 33 3.83 10.45 6.96
C HIS A 33 2.81 10.03 5.91
N ARG A 34 2.20 11.03 5.28
CA ARG A 34 1.31 10.83 4.13
C ARG A 34 2.13 10.85 2.86
N ARG A 35 1.98 9.82 2.04
CA ARG A 35 2.50 9.78 0.68
C ARG A 35 1.44 10.23 -0.33
N PRO A 36 1.84 10.67 -1.52
CA PRO A 36 0.90 10.82 -2.63
C PRO A 36 0.14 9.50 -2.83
N PRO A 37 -1.17 9.55 -3.03
CA PRO A 37 -1.93 8.34 -3.34
C PRO A 37 -1.52 7.81 -4.72
N GLU A 38 -1.63 6.50 -4.90
CA GLU A 38 -1.33 5.80 -6.14
C GLU A 38 -2.61 5.37 -6.86
N ARG A 39 -2.56 5.37 -8.19
CA ARG A 39 -3.64 4.87 -9.04
C ARG A 39 -3.09 3.75 -9.91
N PHE A 40 -3.60 2.55 -9.68
CA PHE A 40 -3.20 1.36 -10.41
C PHE A 40 -4.17 1.11 -11.57
N LEU A 41 -3.65 1.08 -12.78
CA LEU A 41 -4.38 0.70 -13.98
C LEU A 41 -3.95 -0.70 -14.40
N ILE A 42 -4.86 -1.65 -14.27
CA ILE A 42 -4.67 -3.07 -14.51
C ILE A 42 -5.39 -3.42 -15.81
N PRO A 43 -4.81 -4.17 -16.75
CA PRO A 43 -5.49 -4.56 -17.97
C PRO A 43 -6.81 -5.25 -17.70
N ALA A 44 -7.86 -4.92 -18.48
CA ALA A 44 -9.18 -5.52 -18.30
C ALA A 44 -9.13 -7.04 -18.45
N GLY A 45 -9.71 -7.74 -17.47
CA GLY A 45 -9.72 -9.20 -17.44
C GLY A 45 -8.44 -9.85 -16.90
N TYR A 46 -7.42 -9.07 -16.53
CA TYR A 46 -6.22 -9.62 -15.90
C TYR A 46 -6.55 -10.25 -14.55
N SER A 47 -6.00 -11.43 -14.30
CA SER A 47 -6.05 -12.10 -13.00
C SER A 47 -4.71 -12.79 -12.75
N GLY A 48 -4.13 -12.59 -11.58
CA GLY A 48 -2.83 -13.12 -11.22
C GLY A 48 -1.98 -12.16 -10.40
N TRP A 49 -0.72 -12.53 -10.21
CA TRP A 49 0.25 -11.71 -9.49
C TRP A 49 0.73 -10.53 -10.35
N VAL A 50 0.65 -9.36 -9.76
CA VAL A 50 1.23 -8.12 -10.29
C VAL A 50 2.61 -7.93 -9.69
N ARG A 51 3.54 -7.38 -10.49
CA ARG A 51 4.87 -6.98 -10.05
C ARG A 51 5.23 -5.60 -10.59
N ILE A 52 5.72 -4.74 -9.71
CA ILE A 52 6.19 -3.39 -10.03
C ILE A 52 7.62 -3.25 -9.54
N ASP A 53 8.57 -3.12 -10.45
CA ASP A 53 9.98 -2.94 -10.14
C ASP A 53 10.33 -1.46 -10.13
N PHE A 54 10.80 -0.96 -8.98
CA PHE A 54 11.20 0.44 -8.77
C PHE A 54 12.70 0.64 -8.97
N ARG A 55 13.12 1.90 -9.13
CA ARG A 55 14.53 2.29 -9.31
C ARG A 55 15.19 1.65 -10.54
N HIS A 56 14.41 1.27 -11.52
CA HIS A 56 14.93 0.72 -12.76
C HIS A 56 15.47 1.88 -13.63
N LYS A 57 16.79 1.97 -13.80
CA LYS A 57 17.47 3.15 -14.37
C LYS A 57 17.01 3.52 -15.77
N ASP A 58 16.68 2.52 -16.59
CA ASP A 58 16.31 2.71 -17.98
C ASP A 58 14.81 2.86 -18.21
N ALA A 59 14.01 2.78 -17.13
CA ALA A 59 12.56 2.94 -17.20
C ALA A 59 12.13 4.39 -16.95
N PRO A 60 11.00 4.84 -17.52
CA PRO A 60 10.48 6.18 -17.29
C PRO A 60 9.99 6.35 -15.83
N PRO A 61 10.02 7.59 -15.30
CA PRO A 61 9.38 7.88 -14.03
C PRO A 61 7.86 7.77 -14.14
N LEU A 62 7.20 7.48 -13.00
CA LEU A 62 5.75 7.44 -12.94
C LEU A 62 5.15 8.82 -13.22
N PRO A 63 4.19 8.92 -14.15
CA PRO A 63 3.48 10.17 -14.37
C PRO A 63 2.49 10.46 -13.24
N MET A 64 2.12 11.73 -13.12
CA MET A 64 1.07 12.17 -12.19
C MET A 64 -0.23 12.38 -12.95
N GLU A 65 -1.35 11.91 -12.39
CA GLU A 65 -2.70 12.13 -12.88
C GLU A 65 -3.60 12.52 -11.70
N ASP A 66 -4.22 13.69 -11.74
CA ASP A 66 -5.10 14.21 -10.68
C ASP A 66 -4.49 14.15 -9.27
N GLY A 67 -3.20 14.49 -9.14
CA GLY A 67 -2.48 14.45 -7.87
C GLY A 67 -2.15 13.06 -7.35
N ARG A 68 -2.22 12.02 -8.21
CA ARG A 68 -1.89 10.63 -7.92
C ARG A 68 -0.75 10.16 -8.81
N LEU A 69 0.13 9.32 -8.28
CA LEU A 69 1.08 8.59 -9.11
C LEU A 69 0.32 7.54 -9.92
N LEU A 70 0.53 7.51 -11.24
CA LEU A 70 -0.15 6.59 -12.14
C LEU A 70 0.73 5.38 -12.45
N LEU A 71 0.28 4.20 -12.04
CA LEU A 71 0.93 2.92 -12.26
C LEU A 71 0.14 2.12 -13.30
N LYS A 72 0.49 2.26 -14.58
CA LYS A 72 -0.16 1.55 -15.68
C LYS A 72 0.60 0.27 -15.99
N LEU A 73 -0.01 -0.87 -15.64
CA LEU A 73 0.57 -2.19 -15.87
C LEU A 73 0.43 -2.61 -17.33
N ASN A 74 1.36 -3.43 -17.81
CA ASN A 74 1.25 -4.08 -19.10
C ASN A 74 0.33 -5.33 -19.04
N GLU A 75 0.12 -5.99 -20.16
CA GLU A 75 -0.75 -7.17 -20.27
C GLU A 75 -0.28 -8.36 -19.41
N GLN A 76 1.00 -8.42 -19.04
CA GLN A 76 1.59 -9.43 -18.18
C GLN A 76 1.46 -9.08 -16.68
N GLY A 77 0.83 -7.95 -16.33
CA GLY A 77 0.70 -7.49 -14.95
C GLY A 77 2.01 -6.94 -14.37
N THR A 78 2.92 -6.47 -15.21
CA THR A 78 4.22 -5.93 -14.77
C THR A 78 4.35 -4.45 -15.11
N LEU A 79 5.20 -3.76 -14.34
CA LEU A 79 5.59 -2.37 -14.57
C LEU A 79 7.02 -2.16 -14.07
N GLU A 80 7.85 -1.51 -14.87
CA GLU A 80 9.17 -1.02 -14.46
C GLU A 80 9.17 0.50 -14.43
N THR A 81 9.80 1.09 -13.40
CA THR A 81 9.91 2.55 -13.27
C THR A 81 11.19 2.98 -12.57
N SER A 82 11.72 4.14 -12.94
CA SER A 82 12.83 4.77 -12.23
C SER A 82 12.41 5.46 -10.92
N THR A 83 11.11 5.61 -10.67
CA THR A 83 10.59 6.21 -9.45
C THR A 83 10.94 5.37 -8.22
N ASP A 84 11.18 6.02 -7.08
CA ASP A 84 11.32 5.37 -5.78
C ASP A 84 9.97 4.85 -5.27
N PRO A 85 9.93 3.70 -4.57
CA PRO A 85 8.71 3.26 -3.91
C PRO A 85 8.31 4.28 -2.85
N GLN A 86 7.03 4.57 -2.78
CA GLN A 86 6.49 5.51 -1.81
C GLN A 86 6.23 4.82 -0.47
N SER A 87 6.75 5.37 0.62
CA SER A 87 6.49 4.91 1.99
C SER A 87 5.47 5.80 2.68
N GLY A 88 4.66 5.20 3.58
CA GLY A 88 3.64 5.90 4.34
C GLY A 88 2.21 5.56 3.90
N HIS A 89 1.23 6.29 4.46
CA HIS A 89 -0.18 6.04 4.20
C HIS A 89 -0.69 6.87 3.01
N GLY A 90 -1.28 6.21 2.03
CA GLY A 90 -1.98 6.81 0.90
C GLY A 90 -3.32 6.10 0.67
N LYS A 91 -4.29 6.81 0.11
CA LYS A 91 -5.56 6.20 -0.33
C LYS A 91 -5.40 5.81 -1.80
N ASP A 92 -5.03 4.56 -2.04
CA ASP A 92 -4.79 4.04 -3.38
C ASP A 92 -6.09 3.60 -4.05
N ASP A 93 -6.14 3.77 -5.37
CA ASP A 93 -7.25 3.38 -6.21
C ASP A 93 -6.78 2.32 -7.22
N PHE A 94 -7.61 1.29 -7.43
CA PHE A 94 -7.35 0.23 -8.38
C PHE A 94 -8.44 0.17 -9.43
N PHE A 95 -8.07 0.05 -10.70
CA PHE A 95 -9.00 0.01 -11.81
C PHE A 95 -8.59 -1.05 -12.84
N TYR A 96 -9.56 -1.80 -13.36
CA TYR A 96 -9.37 -2.37 -14.69
C TYR A 96 -9.44 -1.25 -15.74
N TYR A 97 -8.56 -1.29 -16.73
CA TYR A 97 -8.61 -0.37 -17.86
C TYR A 97 -8.69 -1.13 -19.18
N SER A 98 -9.45 -0.59 -20.11
CA SER A 98 -9.42 -0.86 -21.54
C SER A 98 -9.40 0.50 -22.24
N ASP A 99 -9.25 0.54 -23.57
CA ASP A 99 -8.93 1.76 -24.35
C ASP A 99 -9.63 3.05 -23.91
N GLU A 100 -10.88 3.00 -23.45
CA GLU A 100 -11.63 4.19 -23.04
C GLU A 100 -12.32 4.05 -21.66
N ARG A 101 -12.22 2.90 -21.00
CA ARG A 101 -12.99 2.63 -19.78
C ARG A 101 -12.09 2.25 -18.60
N ARG A 102 -12.41 2.83 -17.44
CA ARG A 102 -11.85 2.42 -16.13
C ARG A 102 -12.97 1.89 -15.25
N THR A 103 -12.83 0.66 -14.77
CA THR A 103 -13.77 0.02 -13.85
C THR A 103 -13.11 -0.15 -12.50
N PRO A 104 -13.63 0.44 -11.41
CA PRO A 104 -12.99 0.37 -10.12
C PRO A 104 -12.97 -1.07 -9.58
N LEU A 105 -11.88 -1.43 -8.91
CA LEU A 105 -11.70 -2.70 -8.22
C LEU A 105 -11.74 -2.48 -6.71
N SER A 106 -12.40 -3.38 -6.01
CA SER A 106 -12.48 -3.35 -4.56
C SER A 106 -11.22 -3.96 -3.93
N SER A 107 -10.63 -3.26 -2.96
CA SER A 107 -9.61 -3.79 -2.06
C SER A 107 -10.22 -4.25 -0.71
N ALA A 108 -11.50 -4.54 -0.68
CA ALA A 108 -12.16 -5.08 0.51
C ALA A 108 -11.50 -6.43 0.91
N GLY A 109 -11.41 -6.68 2.21
CA GLY A 109 -10.75 -7.89 2.73
C GLY A 109 -11.58 -9.17 2.53
N VAL A 110 -11.11 -10.24 3.17
CA VAL A 110 -11.71 -11.57 3.17
C VAL A 110 -13.22 -11.51 3.43
N CYS A 111 -14.00 -12.27 2.66
CA CYS A 111 -15.46 -12.34 2.71
C CYS A 111 -16.20 -11.02 2.42
N LYS A 112 -15.54 -10.06 1.79
CA LYS A 112 -16.09 -8.73 1.48
C LYS A 112 -16.09 -8.39 -0.01
N GLY A 113 -15.86 -9.37 -0.88
CA GLY A 113 -15.86 -9.20 -2.33
C GLY A 113 -14.66 -8.38 -2.85
N GLY A 114 -13.51 -8.53 -2.21
CA GLY A 114 -12.26 -7.92 -2.69
C GLY A 114 -11.78 -8.52 -4.00
N MET A 115 -11.04 -7.71 -4.76
CA MET A 115 -10.35 -8.12 -5.99
C MET A 115 -8.85 -7.84 -5.91
N ILE A 116 -8.37 -7.16 -4.86
CA ILE A 116 -6.97 -6.80 -4.64
C ILE A 116 -6.53 -7.39 -3.32
N TRP A 117 -5.46 -8.19 -3.35
CA TRP A 117 -4.98 -8.98 -2.22
C TRP A 117 -3.50 -8.80 -1.99
N GLN A 118 -3.08 -8.76 -0.73
CA GLN A 118 -1.68 -8.80 -0.30
C GLN A 118 -0.79 -7.73 -0.97
N VAL A 119 -1.20 -6.47 -0.90
CA VAL A 119 -0.36 -5.35 -1.39
C VAL A 119 0.83 -5.19 -0.45
N GLU A 120 2.03 -5.46 -0.97
CA GLU A 120 3.27 -5.38 -0.18
C GLU A 120 4.42 -4.81 -1.02
N THR A 121 5.34 -4.12 -0.36
CA THR A 121 6.60 -3.67 -0.95
C THR A 121 7.74 -4.44 -0.31
N MET A 122 8.62 -4.98 -1.13
CA MET A 122 9.71 -5.86 -0.75
C MET A 122 11.01 -5.38 -1.38
N VAL A 123 12.12 -5.96 -0.94
CA VAL A 123 13.44 -5.78 -1.58
C VAL A 123 13.90 -7.12 -2.12
N ASP A 124 14.29 -7.17 -3.39
CA ASP A 124 14.86 -8.36 -3.99
C ASP A 124 16.24 -8.64 -3.37
N GLY A 125 16.39 -9.83 -2.78
CA GLY A 125 17.60 -10.21 -2.04
C GLY A 125 18.84 -10.34 -2.92
N ARG A 126 18.71 -10.46 -4.25
CA ARG A 126 19.83 -10.60 -5.19
C ARG A 126 20.26 -9.25 -5.76
N THR A 127 19.31 -8.42 -6.13
CA THR A 127 19.57 -7.14 -6.81
C THR A 127 19.56 -5.95 -5.87
N SER A 128 19.04 -6.13 -4.65
CA SER A 128 18.77 -5.06 -3.67
C SER A 128 17.83 -3.97 -4.23
N THR A 129 17.04 -4.30 -5.26
CA THR A 129 16.06 -3.40 -5.84
C THR A 129 14.70 -3.57 -5.18
N PRO A 130 14.00 -2.48 -4.87
CA PRO A 130 12.66 -2.56 -4.30
C PRO A 130 11.65 -2.93 -5.39
N PHE A 131 10.68 -3.74 -5.01
CA PHE A 131 9.53 -4.05 -5.85
C PHE A 131 8.24 -4.11 -5.01
N ALA A 132 7.11 -3.81 -5.62
CA ALA A 132 5.80 -4.06 -5.04
C ALA A 132 5.15 -5.24 -5.75
N ARG A 133 4.35 -6.00 -4.99
CA ARG A 133 3.50 -7.04 -5.55
C ARG A 133 2.14 -7.06 -4.89
N PHE A 134 1.16 -7.54 -5.61
CA PHE A 134 -0.17 -7.86 -5.12
C PHE A 134 -0.87 -8.83 -6.09
N PHE A 135 -1.91 -9.49 -5.61
CA PHE A 135 -2.71 -10.36 -6.47
C PHE A 135 -4.00 -9.67 -6.90
N VAL A 136 -4.38 -9.86 -8.14
CA VAL A 136 -5.63 -9.39 -8.75
C VAL A 136 -6.50 -10.59 -9.08
N GLY A 137 -7.74 -10.59 -8.60
CA GLY A 137 -8.68 -11.67 -8.85
C GLY A 137 -9.68 -11.84 -7.73
N THR A 138 -10.61 -12.77 -7.91
CA THR A 138 -11.59 -13.11 -6.87
C THR A 138 -10.91 -13.73 -5.66
N GLU A 139 -11.59 -13.72 -4.52
CA GLU A 139 -11.10 -14.35 -3.30
C GLU A 139 -10.78 -15.85 -3.51
N ASP A 140 -11.60 -16.57 -4.27
CA ASP A 140 -11.37 -17.97 -4.57
C ASP A 140 -10.14 -18.20 -5.46
N GLN A 141 -9.86 -17.28 -6.40
CA GLN A 141 -8.64 -17.34 -7.20
C GLN A 141 -7.41 -17.11 -6.32
N TYR A 142 -7.45 -16.08 -5.46
CA TYR A 142 -6.37 -15.79 -4.53
C TYR A 142 -6.11 -16.94 -3.55
N ARG A 143 -7.17 -17.54 -2.98
CA ARG A 143 -7.06 -18.70 -2.08
C ARG A 143 -6.33 -19.87 -2.72
N ARG A 144 -6.63 -20.20 -3.98
CA ARG A 144 -5.95 -21.28 -4.70
C ARG A 144 -4.46 -21.04 -4.87
N GLU A 145 -4.05 -19.77 -5.00
CA GLU A 145 -2.65 -19.40 -5.15
C GLU A 145 -1.85 -19.49 -3.83
N VAL A 146 -2.45 -19.07 -2.71
CA VAL A 146 -1.71 -18.90 -1.45
C VAL A 146 -1.95 -20.02 -0.44
N ASP A 147 -3.06 -20.72 -0.53
CA ASP A 147 -3.42 -21.83 0.36
C ASP A 147 -3.99 -23.04 -0.40
N PRO A 148 -3.17 -23.78 -1.13
CA PRO A 148 -3.62 -25.00 -1.83
C PRO A 148 -4.12 -26.08 -0.87
N THR A 149 -3.89 -25.94 0.46
CA THR A 149 -4.34 -26.90 1.48
C THR A 149 -5.77 -26.66 1.96
N GLY A 150 -6.40 -25.56 1.56
CA GLY A 150 -7.80 -25.23 1.86
C GLY A 150 -8.08 -24.87 3.31
N LYS A 151 -7.08 -24.41 4.08
CA LYS A 151 -7.24 -23.98 5.48
C LYS A 151 -7.73 -22.55 5.64
N TRP A 152 -7.95 -21.85 4.55
CA TRP A 152 -8.41 -20.46 4.58
C TRP A 152 -9.81 -20.36 5.23
N PRO A 153 -10.11 -19.28 5.95
CA PRO A 153 -11.43 -19.09 6.55
C PRO A 153 -12.55 -19.16 5.50
N VAL A 154 -13.59 -19.94 5.79
CA VAL A 154 -14.78 -20.03 4.93
C VAL A 154 -15.69 -18.86 5.24
N CYS A 155 -16.14 -18.14 4.21
CA CYS A 155 -17.14 -17.09 4.35
C CYS A 155 -18.49 -17.69 4.75
N GLN A 156 -19.06 -17.25 5.87
CA GLN A 156 -20.39 -17.63 6.34
C GLN A 156 -21.42 -16.57 5.92
#